data_c337b142ab1aa3f4ddde5f2cce7471d0
#
_entry.id   c337b142ab1aa3f4ddde5f2cce7471d0
#
_cell.length_a   1.000
_cell.length_b   1.000
_cell.length_c   1.000
_cell.angle_alpha   90.00
_cell.angle_beta   90.00
_cell.angle_gamma   90.00
#
_symmetry.space_group_name_H-M   'P 1'
#
loop_
_entity.id
_entity.type
_entity.pdbx_description
1 polymer ?
#
loop_
_entity_poly.entity_id
_entity_poly.type
_entity_poly.pdbx_seq_one_letter_code
_entity_poly.pdbx_strand_id
1 'polypeptide(L)'
;MKDSLRAVWRWVRWPLYILAVGYVLLVLYDVQRLFDIDKTNEAVAAIHAQKITLADVQGTNLPPIPDQAENDATIEGIDKNNNGIRDDVELAIFKKYPSDKKARGAALQYASAEQMYLTKVFNTETWKAVAEETGRAGLCILETETEIDWENIQELVANTQLRKETRTKNFEFITSHGSAGENPCDTAVN
;
A
#
# COMPACT_ATOMS: atom_id res chain seq x y z
N MET A 1 -30.20 2.75 62.05
CA MET A 1 -28.89 2.32 61.58
C MET A 1 -28.92 1.57 60.20
N LYS A 2 -29.88 0.68 59.95
CA LYS A 2 -29.97 -0.05 58.67
C LYS A 2 -30.46 0.86 57.50
N ASP A 3 -31.28 1.85 57.72
CA ASP A 3 -31.82 2.74 56.69
C ASP A 3 -30.85 3.82 56.23
N SER A 4 -29.97 4.30 57.08
CA SER A 4 -28.88 5.20 56.73
C SER A 4 -27.82 4.50 55.90
N LEU A 5 -27.50 3.24 56.13
CA LEU A 5 -26.61 2.43 55.29
C LEU A 5 -27.19 2.21 53.88
N ARG A 6 -28.48 1.96 53.74
CA ARG A 6 -29.16 1.79 52.44
C ARG A 6 -29.19 3.09 51.63
N ALA A 7 -29.36 4.25 52.30
CA ALA A 7 -29.28 5.56 51.64
C ALA A 7 -27.88 5.86 51.09
N VAL A 8 -26.85 5.64 51.92
CA VAL A 8 -25.44 5.79 51.49
C VAL A 8 -25.09 4.88 50.33
N TRP A 9 -25.51 3.60 50.40
CA TRP A 9 -25.31 2.63 49.31
C TRP A 9 -25.93 3.06 47.99
N ARG A 10 -27.12 3.68 48.01
CA ARG A 10 -27.78 4.22 46.82
C ARG A 10 -26.97 5.34 46.16
N TRP A 11 -26.32 6.20 46.93
CA TRP A 11 -25.52 7.28 46.40
C TRP A 11 -24.14 6.83 45.88
N VAL A 12 -23.57 5.80 46.45
CA VAL A 12 -22.23 5.29 46.08
C VAL A 12 -22.30 4.35 44.85
N ARG A 13 -23.37 3.60 44.67
CA ARG A 13 -23.47 2.62 43.57
C ARG A 13 -23.47 3.27 42.16
N TRP A 14 -24.11 4.42 42.02
CA TRP A 14 -24.17 5.11 40.72
C TRP A 14 -22.81 5.56 40.22
N PRO A 15 -21.96 6.26 40.97
CA PRO A 15 -20.61 6.57 40.56
C PRO A 15 -19.76 5.32 40.30
N LEU A 16 -19.96 4.22 41.05
CA LEU A 16 -19.27 2.94 40.78
C LEU A 16 -19.67 2.34 39.43
N TYR A 17 -20.97 2.39 39.07
CA TYR A 17 -21.40 1.95 37.74
C TYR A 17 -20.84 2.83 36.62
N ILE A 18 -20.82 4.14 36.79
CA ILE A 18 -20.22 5.07 35.83
C ILE A 18 -18.72 4.76 35.63
N LEU A 19 -17.98 4.54 36.70
CA LEU A 19 -16.57 4.15 36.64
C LEU A 19 -16.39 2.80 35.96
N ALA A 20 -17.22 1.81 36.27
CA ALA A 20 -17.15 0.51 35.63
C ALA A 20 -17.45 0.58 34.13
N VAL A 21 -18.47 1.33 33.72
CA VAL A 21 -18.80 1.54 32.29
C VAL A 21 -17.67 2.31 31.61
N GLY A 22 -17.16 3.38 32.23
CA GLY A 22 -16.02 4.15 31.71
C GLY A 22 -14.77 3.29 31.51
N TYR A 23 -14.47 2.40 32.47
CA TYR A 23 -13.37 1.45 32.35
C TYR A 23 -13.57 0.45 31.19
N VAL A 24 -14.76 -0.12 31.05
CA VAL A 24 -15.08 -1.02 29.91
C VAL A 24 -14.93 -0.32 28.58
N LEU A 25 -15.40 0.93 28.46
CA LEU A 25 -15.23 1.71 27.22
C LEU A 25 -13.75 2.01 26.92
N LEU A 26 -12.95 2.31 27.94
CA LEU A 26 -11.50 2.47 27.79
C LEU A 26 -10.84 1.19 27.30
N VAL A 27 -11.16 0.05 27.91
CA VAL A 27 -10.60 -1.24 27.47
C VAL A 27 -11.00 -1.56 26.02
N LEU A 28 -12.26 -1.33 25.65
CA LEU A 28 -12.71 -1.54 24.27
C LEU A 28 -11.99 -0.63 23.28
N TYR A 29 -11.75 0.61 23.64
CA TYR A 29 -10.97 1.55 22.83
C TYR A 29 -9.51 1.11 22.66
N ASP A 30 -8.85 0.68 23.74
CA ASP A 30 -7.47 0.18 23.68
C ASP A 30 -7.35 -1.09 22.86
N VAL A 31 -8.31 -2.00 22.95
CA VAL A 31 -8.36 -3.23 22.13
C VAL A 31 -8.49 -2.88 20.65
N GLN A 32 -9.38 -1.98 20.27
CA GLN A 32 -9.48 -1.54 18.86
C GLN A 32 -8.17 -0.90 18.38
N ARG A 33 -7.55 -0.04 19.18
CA ARG A 33 -6.26 0.59 18.86
C ARG A 33 -5.15 -0.43 18.62
N LEU A 34 -5.09 -1.51 19.42
CA LEU A 34 -4.11 -2.58 19.22
C LEU A 34 -4.32 -3.30 17.90
N PHE A 35 -5.56 -3.64 17.53
CA PHE A 35 -5.87 -4.25 16.23
C PHE A 35 -5.49 -3.33 15.06
N ASP A 36 -5.72 -2.03 15.16
CA ASP A 36 -5.34 -1.07 14.12
C ASP A 36 -3.82 -0.96 13.96
N ILE A 37 -3.06 -1.04 15.06
CA ILE A 37 -1.60 -1.06 15.05
C ILE A 37 -1.09 -2.34 14.38
N ASP A 38 -1.61 -3.51 14.77
CA ASP A 38 -1.20 -4.80 14.20
C ASP A 38 -1.49 -4.84 12.70
N LYS A 39 -2.67 -4.43 12.27
CA LYS A 39 -3.05 -4.32 10.84
C LYS A 39 -2.10 -3.38 10.08
N THR A 40 -1.73 -2.25 10.67
CA THR A 40 -0.81 -1.30 10.06
C THR A 40 0.59 -1.91 9.91
N ASN A 41 1.11 -2.56 10.97
CA ASN A 41 2.41 -3.21 10.95
C ASN A 41 2.48 -4.34 9.91
N GLU A 42 1.44 -5.16 9.81
CA GLU A 42 1.35 -6.21 8.79
C GLU A 42 1.34 -5.62 7.37
N ALA A 43 0.58 -4.55 7.16
CA ALA A 43 0.52 -3.88 5.86
C ALA A 43 1.87 -3.26 5.47
N VAL A 44 2.56 -2.58 6.41
CA VAL A 44 3.89 -2.02 6.19
C VAL A 44 4.89 -3.12 5.88
N ALA A 45 4.88 -4.22 6.63
CA ALA A 45 5.75 -5.36 6.35
C ALA A 45 5.48 -5.98 4.97
N ALA A 46 4.22 -6.10 4.55
CA ALA A 46 3.83 -6.60 3.24
C ALA A 46 4.26 -5.65 2.10
N ILE A 47 4.18 -4.33 2.30
CA ILE A 47 4.67 -3.32 1.35
C ILE A 47 6.17 -3.50 1.12
N HIS A 48 6.98 -3.56 2.17
CA HIS A 48 8.42 -3.73 2.04
C HIS A 48 8.86 -5.12 1.55
N ALA A 49 8.03 -6.15 1.77
CA ALA A 49 8.30 -7.51 1.28
C ALA A 49 7.98 -7.68 -0.20
N GLN A 50 7.16 -6.82 -0.80
CA GLN A 50 6.80 -6.92 -2.21
C GLN A 50 7.98 -6.47 -3.07
N LYS A 51 8.53 -7.40 -3.86
CA LYS A 51 9.71 -7.17 -4.70
C LYS A 51 9.50 -7.78 -6.08
N ILE A 52 9.99 -7.07 -7.10
CA ILE A 52 10.02 -7.60 -8.46
C ILE A 52 11.11 -8.65 -8.56
N THR A 53 10.76 -9.82 -9.08
CA THR A 53 11.67 -10.95 -9.22
C THR A 53 12.33 -10.98 -10.60
N LEU A 54 13.41 -11.74 -10.73
CA LEU A 54 14.03 -11.97 -12.03
C LEU A 54 13.06 -12.66 -13.02
N ALA A 55 12.18 -13.51 -12.53
CA ALA A 55 11.15 -14.18 -13.35
C ALA A 55 10.17 -13.16 -13.95
N ASP A 56 9.75 -12.16 -13.18
CA ASP A 56 8.90 -11.05 -13.65
C ASP A 56 9.64 -10.25 -14.74
N VAL A 57 10.89 -9.87 -14.50
CA VAL A 57 11.70 -9.12 -15.49
C VAL A 57 11.93 -9.93 -16.77
N GLN A 58 12.11 -11.24 -16.69
CA GLN A 58 12.30 -12.10 -17.85
C GLN A 58 10.99 -12.41 -18.58
N GLY A 59 9.84 -12.19 -17.96
CA GLY A 59 8.53 -12.49 -18.52
C GLY A 59 8.19 -13.98 -18.56
N THR A 60 8.81 -14.77 -17.67
CA THR A 60 8.48 -16.21 -17.57
C THR A 60 7.09 -16.45 -17.00
N ASN A 61 6.54 -15.47 -16.29
CA ASN A 61 5.21 -15.46 -15.68
C ASN A 61 4.27 -14.44 -16.31
N LEU A 62 4.51 -14.05 -17.58
CA LEU A 62 3.68 -13.01 -18.19
C LEU A 62 2.19 -13.39 -18.18
N PRO A 63 1.31 -12.51 -17.70
CA PRO A 63 -0.11 -12.80 -17.63
C PRO A 63 -0.76 -12.74 -19.03
N PRO A 64 -1.94 -13.35 -19.21
CA PRO A 64 -2.75 -13.14 -20.40
C PRO A 64 -3.32 -11.71 -20.42
N ILE A 65 -3.73 -11.25 -21.61
CA ILE A 65 -4.42 -9.95 -21.73
C ILE A 65 -5.71 -10.01 -20.92
N PRO A 66 -5.92 -9.10 -19.94
CA PRO A 66 -7.11 -9.10 -19.11
C PRO A 66 -8.35 -8.63 -19.90
N ASP A 67 -9.54 -9.04 -19.46
CA ASP A 67 -10.77 -8.39 -19.88
C ASP A 67 -10.81 -6.95 -19.39
N GLN A 68 -10.97 -5.99 -20.29
CA GLN A 68 -10.87 -4.57 -19.98
C GLN A 68 -11.98 -4.11 -19.00
N ALA A 69 -13.21 -4.61 -19.18
CA ALA A 69 -14.33 -4.18 -18.36
C ALA A 69 -14.18 -4.71 -16.92
N GLU A 70 -13.73 -5.95 -16.77
CA GLU A 70 -13.45 -6.56 -15.47
C GLU A 70 -12.24 -5.86 -14.80
N ASN A 71 -11.17 -5.61 -15.57
CA ASN A 71 -9.96 -4.94 -15.08
C ASN A 71 -10.23 -3.52 -14.57
N ASP A 72 -11.13 -2.79 -15.20
CA ASP A 72 -11.46 -1.40 -14.85
C ASP A 72 -12.55 -1.27 -13.78
N ALA A 73 -13.18 -2.39 -13.39
CA ALA A 73 -14.26 -2.40 -12.41
C ALA A 73 -13.80 -2.09 -10.97
N THR A 74 -12.52 -2.33 -10.65
CA THR A 74 -11.96 -2.13 -9.30
C THR A 74 -10.68 -1.29 -9.33
N ILE A 75 -10.25 -0.84 -8.17
CA ILE A 75 -8.98 -0.12 -8.01
C ILE A 75 -7.81 -1.07 -8.28
N GLU A 76 -7.88 -2.28 -7.74
CA GLU A 76 -6.87 -3.32 -7.87
C GLU A 76 -6.70 -3.78 -9.30
N GLY A 77 -7.80 -3.95 -10.04
CA GLY A 77 -7.83 -4.57 -11.36
C GLY A 77 -7.50 -6.06 -11.32
N ILE A 78 -6.96 -6.59 -12.41
CA ILE A 78 -6.59 -8.00 -12.55
C ILE A 78 -5.07 -8.14 -12.47
N ASP A 79 -4.60 -8.98 -11.55
CA ASP A 79 -3.20 -9.41 -11.38
C ASP A 79 -3.19 -10.94 -11.26
N LYS A 80 -3.08 -11.63 -12.39
CA LYS A 80 -3.19 -13.10 -12.49
C LYS A 80 -1.95 -13.83 -11.98
N ASN A 81 -0.78 -13.23 -12.15
CA ASN A 81 0.49 -13.83 -11.71
C ASN A 81 0.86 -13.43 -10.27
N ASN A 82 0.07 -12.56 -9.62
CA ASN A 82 0.22 -12.10 -8.24
C ASN A 82 1.60 -11.47 -7.95
N ASN A 83 2.12 -10.69 -8.91
CA ASN A 83 3.38 -9.96 -8.74
C ASN A 83 3.17 -8.53 -8.20
N GLY A 84 1.92 -8.14 -7.93
CA GLY A 84 1.54 -6.83 -7.40
C GLY A 84 1.45 -5.73 -8.45
N ILE A 85 1.51 -6.09 -9.75
CA ILE A 85 1.30 -5.19 -10.87
C ILE A 85 0.08 -5.67 -11.64
N ARG A 86 -0.79 -4.76 -12.01
CA ARG A 86 -1.94 -5.07 -12.84
C ARG A 86 -1.49 -5.57 -14.23
N ASP A 87 -2.11 -6.64 -14.71
CA ASP A 87 -1.73 -7.35 -15.93
C ASP A 87 -1.59 -6.45 -17.17
N ASP A 88 -2.50 -5.50 -17.38
CA ASP A 88 -2.44 -4.58 -18.52
C ASP A 88 -1.25 -3.61 -18.44
N VAL A 89 -0.87 -3.18 -17.24
CA VAL A 89 0.31 -2.32 -16.99
C VAL A 89 1.59 -3.11 -17.25
N GLU A 90 1.67 -4.34 -16.73
CA GLU A 90 2.82 -5.22 -16.94
C GLU A 90 3.04 -5.48 -18.43
N LEU A 91 1.99 -5.86 -19.16
CA LEU A 91 2.06 -6.09 -20.61
C LEU A 91 2.45 -4.83 -21.40
N ALA A 92 1.99 -3.65 -20.98
CA ALA A 92 2.38 -2.38 -21.60
C ALA A 92 3.88 -2.09 -21.42
N ILE A 93 4.43 -2.36 -20.22
CA ILE A 93 5.86 -2.21 -19.92
C ILE A 93 6.69 -3.20 -20.77
N PHE A 94 6.27 -4.46 -20.88
CA PHE A 94 6.93 -5.44 -21.74
C PHE A 94 6.94 -5.03 -23.21
N LYS A 95 5.85 -4.45 -23.69
CA LYS A 95 5.75 -3.92 -25.06
C LYS A 95 6.68 -2.72 -25.29
N LYS A 96 6.86 -1.86 -24.26
CA LYS A 96 7.70 -0.65 -24.35
C LYS A 96 9.19 -0.98 -24.26
N TYR A 97 9.57 -1.96 -23.44
CA TYR A 97 10.98 -2.35 -23.21
C TYR A 97 11.20 -3.84 -23.54
N PRO A 98 11.01 -4.30 -24.81
CA PRO A 98 11.02 -5.71 -25.15
C PRO A 98 12.40 -6.37 -25.01
N SER A 99 13.49 -5.62 -25.25
CA SER A 99 14.86 -6.14 -25.24
C SER A 99 15.72 -5.59 -24.10
N ASP A 100 15.30 -4.47 -23.50
CA ASP A 100 16.02 -3.85 -22.39
C ASP A 100 15.50 -4.37 -21.04
N LYS A 101 16.17 -5.39 -20.52
CA LYS A 101 15.80 -6.01 -19.24
C LYS A 101 16.00 -5.06 -18.06
N LYS A 102 17.03 -4.22 -18.11
CA LYS A 102 17.35 -3.27 -17.02
C LYS A 102 16.27 -2.19 -16.92
N ALA A 103 15.94 -1.54 -18.03
CA ALA A 103 14.85 -0.57 -18.09
C ALA A 103 13.50 -1.21 -17.73
N ARG A 104 13.24 -2.43 -18.22
CA ARG A 104 12.01 -3.16 -17.89
C ARG A 104 11.91 -3.46 -16.40
N GLY A 105 12.98 -3.92 -15.75
CA GLY A 105 13.02 -4.18 -14.31
C GLY A 105 12.72 -2.94 -13.48
N ALA A 106 13.37 -1.81 -13.80
CA ALA A 106 13.12 -0.53 -13.12
C ALA A 106 11.68 -0.03 -13.37
N ALA A 107 11.16 -0.15 -14.60
CA ALA A 107 9.79 0.24 -14.93
C ALA A 107 8.74 -0.63 -14.20
N LEU A 108 8.95 -1.94 -14.09
CA LEU A 108 8.08 -2.85 -13.34
C LEU A 108 8.11 -2.53 -11.84
N GLN A 109 9.28 -2.27 -11.28
CA GLN A 109 9.43 -1.87 -9.87
C GLN A 109 8.68 -0.56 -9.59
N TYR A 110 8.79 0.43 -10.48
CA TYR A 110 8.07 1.68 -10.34
C TYR A 110 6.55 1.49 -10.46
N ALA A 111 6.09 0.68 -11.43
CA ALA A 111 4.68 0.36 -11.58
C ALA A 111 4.11 -0.36 -10.35
N SER A 112 4.86 -1.29 -9.74
CA SER A 112 4.48 -1.96 -8.51
C SER A 112 4.31 -0.95 -7.36
N ALA A 113 5.25 -0.01 -7.19
CA ALA A 113 5.14 1.03 -6.18
C ALA A 113 3.92 1.95 -6.40
N GLU A 114 3.65 2.36 -7.63
CA GLU A 114 2.46 3.15 -7.98
C GLU A 114 1.15 2.35 -7.77
N GLN A 115 1.15 1.04 -8.03
CA GLN A 115 0.01 0.16 -7.73
C GLN A 115 -0.22 0.05 -6.21
N MET A 116 0.83 -0.10 -5.41
CA MET A 116 0.75 -0.06 -3.95
C MET A 116 0.21 1.27 -3.43
N TYR A 117 0.54 2.38 -4.10
CA TYR A 117 0.02 3.70 -3.75
C TYR A 117 -1.51 3.78 -3.87
N LEU A 118 -2.11 3.05 -4.81
CA LEU A 118 -3.57 2.96 -4.96
C LEU A 118 -4.20 1.97 -3.98
N THR A 119 -3.54 0.85 -3.68
CA THR A 119 -4.17 -0.32 -3.05
C THR A 119 -3.79 -0.55 -1.60
N LYS A 120 -2.65 0.00 -1.14
CA LYS A 120 -2.10 -0.28 0.21
C LYS A 120 -2.14 0.91 1.16
N VAL A 121 -2.38 2.13 0.66
CA VAL A 121 -2.43 3.34 1.49
C VAL A 121 -3.80 3.48 2.14
N PHE A 122 -3.83 3.50 3.47
CA PHE A 122 -5.04 3.77 4.27
C PHE A 122 -4.77 4.59 5.54
N ASN A 123 -3.50 4.90 5.85
CA ASN A 123 -3.08 5.80 6.91
C ASN A 123 -1.67 6.35 6.61
N THR A 124 -1.19 7.25 7.47
CA THR A 124 0.12 7.89 7.34
C THR A 124 1.29 6.90 7.32
N GLU A 125 1.25 5.84 8.12
CA GLU A 125 2.36 4.88 8.19
C GLU A 125 2.45 4.02 6.92
N THR A 126 1.33 3.55 6.38
CA THR A 126 1.30 2.84 5.10
C THR A 126 1.64 3.76 3.92
N TRP A 127 1.25 5.05 3.99
CA TRP A 127 1.67 6.04 3.01
C TRP A 127 3.21 6.21 3.02
N LYS A 128 3.85 6.34 4.19
CA LYS A 128 5.30 6.43 4.32
C LYS A 128 6.01 5.23 3.72
N ALA A 129 5.56 4.01 4.05
CA ALA A 129 6.13 2.78 3.52
C ALA A 129 6.06 2.73 1.98
N VAL A 130 4.92 3.09 1.38
CA VAL A 130 4.79 3.16 -0.08
C VAL A 130 5.65 4.27 -0.67
N ALA A 131 5.74 5.44 -0.02
CA ALA A 131 6.59 6.54 -0.48
C ALA A 131 8.09 6.16 -0.49
N GLU A 132 8.54 5.37 0.49
CA GLU A 132 9.90 4.81 0.52
C GLU A 132 10.15 3.86 -0.66
N GLU A 133 9.20 2.95 -0.96
CA GLU A 133 9.31 2.05 -2.12
C GLU A 133 9.25 2.81 -3.46
N THR A 134 8.41 3.85 -3.56
CA THR A 134 8.37 4.72 -4.75
C THR A 134 9.68 5.49 -4.93
N GLY A 135 10.24 6.03 -3.85
CA GLY A 135 11.54 6.69 -3.86
C GLY A 135 12.66 5.75 -4.30
N ARG A 136 12.67 4.52 -3.77
CA ARG A 136 13.62 3.48 -4.14
C ARG A 136 13.50 3.09 -5.63
N ALA A 137 12.28 2.93 -6.12
CA ALA A 137 12.02 2.65 -7.53
C ALA A 137 12.47 3.82 -8.44
N GLY A 138 12.25 5.06 -8.01
CA GLY A 138 12.74 6.24 -8.72
C GLY A 138 14.27 6.28 -8.81
N LEU A 139 14.98 5.95 -7.72
CA LEU A 139 16.45 5.82 -7.75
C LEU A 139 16.89 4.68 -8.68
N CYS A 140 16.18 3.56 -8.71
CA CYS A 140 16.46 2.46 -9.64
C CYS A 140 16.33 2.90 -11.11
N ILE A 141 15.35 3.74 -11.43
CA ILE A 141 15.22 4.35 -12.77
C ILE A 141 16.47 5.16 -13.13
N LEU A 142 16.98 5.96 -12.20
CA LEU A 142 18.16 6.78 -12.42
C LEU A 142 19.45 5.97 -12.67
N GLU A 143 19.49 4.72 -12.23
CA GLU A 143 20.61 3.81 -12.50
C GLU A 143 20.54 3.16 -13.89
N THR A 144 19.45 3.34 -14.63
CA THR A 144 19.32 2.85 -16.02
C THR A 144 19.97 3.84 -16.99
N GLU A 145 20.47 3.35 -18.11
CA GLU A 145 20.94 4.21 -19.21
C GLU A 145 19.80 4.60 -20.16
N THR A 146 18.66 3.92 -20.05
CA THR A 146 17.47 4.12 -20.88
C THR A 146 16.55 5.14 -20.21
N GLU A 147 16.10 6.11 -20.98
CA GLU A 147 15.08 7.04 -20.52
C GLU A 147 13.76 6.30 -20.26
N ILE A 148 13.34 6.28 -18.99
CA ILE A 148 12.08 5.67 -18.56
C ILE A 148 11.04 6.77 -18.38
N ASP A 149 9.96 6.68 -19.14
CA ASP A 149 8.81 7.57 -19.06
C ASP A 149 7.93 7.17 -17.87
N TRP A 150 8.36 7.61 -16.68
CA TRP A 150 7.69 7.32 -15.42
C TRP A 150 6.31 7.99 -15.32
N GLU A 151 6.09 9.13 -16.00
CA GLU A 151 4.78 9.79 -16.07
C GLU A 151 3.77 8.92 -16.81
N ASN A 152 4.15 8.32 -17.92
CA ASN A 152 3.31 7.37 -18.64
C ASN A 152 2.98 6.12 -17.79
N ILE A 153 3.92 5.63 -16.98
CA ILE A 153 3.64 4.51 -16.05
C ILE A 153 2.58 4.94 -15.02
N GLN A 154 2.68 6.14 -14.46
CA GLN A 154 1.66 6.67 -13.54
C GLN A 154 0.29 6.76 -14.20
N GLU A 155 0.22 7.23 -15.45
CA GLU A 155 -1.02 7.30 -16.21
C GLU A 155 -1.62 5.91 -16.49
N LEU A 156 -0.79 4.93 -16.84
CA LEU A 156 -1.20 3.54 -17.03
C LEU A 156 -1.78 2.94 -15.75
N VAL A 157 -1.13 3.16 -14.61
CA VAL A 157 -1.60 2.67 -13.30
C VAL A 157 -2.89 3.36 -12.88
N ALA A 158 -2.99 4.68 -13.05
CA ALA A 158 -4.18 5.47 -12.68
C ALA A 158 -5.10 5.75 -13.88
N ASN A 159 -5.35 4.78 -14.77
CA ASN A 159 -6.04 4.95 -16.06
C ASN A 159 -7.55 5.17 -15.97
N THR A 160 -8.20 4.88 -14.83
CA THR A 160 -9.64 5.11 -14.62
C THR A 160 -9.91 6.31 -13.71
N GLN A 161 -11.14 6.86 -13.79
CA GLN A 161 -11.54 7.95 -12.91
C GLN A 161 -11.49 7.54 -11.43
N LEU A 162 -11.93 6.32 -11.09
CA LEU A 162 -11.89 5.77 -9.74
C LEU A 162 -10.45 5.71 -9.20
N ARG A 163 -9.47 5.27 -10.00
CA ARG A 163 -8.06 5.21 -9.63
C ARG A 163 -7.44 6.59 -9.44
N LYS A 164 -7.78 7.56 -10.31
CA LYS A 164 -7.34 8.96 -10.18
C LYS A 164 -7.85 9.61 -8.89
N GLU A 165 -9.13 9.41 -8.57
CA GLU A 165 -9.73 9.92 -7.33
C GLU A 165 -9.11 9.27 -6.10
N THR A 166 -8.87 7.96 -6.13
CA THR A 166 -8.17 7.25 -5.05
C THR A 166 -6.76 7.78 -4.84
N ARG A 167 -6.02 7.99 -5.93
CA ARG A 167 -4.68 8.58 -5.87
C ARG A 167 -4.71 9.95 -5.22
N THR A 168 -5.63 10.83 -5.65
CA THR A 168 -5.79 12.16 -5.07
C THR A 168 -6.12 12.11 -3.57
N LYS A 169 -7.03 11.23 -3.17
CA LYS A 169 -7.38 11.03 -1.76
C LYS A 169 -6.19 10.55 -0.92
N ASN A 170 -5.37 9.67 -1.46
CA ASN A 170 -4.20 9.15 -0.73
C ASN A 170 -3.12 10.22 -0.49
N PHE A 171 -3.12 11.32 -1.25
CA PHE A 171 -2.28 12.50 -0.95
C PHE A 171 -2.64 13.19 0.36
N GLU A 172 -3.83 12.96 0.94
CA GLU A 172 -4.20 13.52 2.25
C GLU A 172 -3.31 12.98 3.38
N PHE A 173 -2.67 11.81 3.18
CA PHE A 173 -1.75 11.19 4.14
C PHE A 173 -0.30 11.67 4.01
N ILE A 174 -0.01 12.61 3.09
CA ILE A 174 1.35 13.12 2.87
C ILE A 174 1.94 13.68 4.16
N THR A 175 3.16 13.27 4.42
CA THR A 175 4.00 13.76 5.52
C THR A 175 5.47 13.71 5.10
N SER A 176 6.37 14.26 5.92
CA SER A 176 7.80 14.09 5.70
C SER A 176 8.21 12.62 5.88
N HIS A 177 9.01 12.09 4.98
CA HIS A 177 9.54 10.72 5.01
C HIS A 177 11.05 10.73 4.79
N GLY A 178 11.70 9.63 5.18
CA GLY A 178 13.15 9.48 5.06
C GLY A 178 13.60 9.16 3.63
N SER A 179 14.91 9.06 3.44
CA SER A 179 15.52 8.64 2.17
C SER A 179 15.31 7.14 1.92
N ALA A 180 15.27 6.75 0.64
CA ALA A 180 15.31 5.35 0.22
C ALA A 180 16.60 4.66 0.71
N GLY A 181 16.51 3.33 0.94
CA GLY A 181 17.64 2.52 1.39
C GLY A 181 18.78 2.39 0.37
N GLU A 182 19.88 1.73 0.78
CA GLU A 182 21.14 1.64 0.00
C GLU A 182 21.02 0.87 -1.33
N ASN A 183 20.06 -0.06 -1.45
CA ASN A 183 19.85 -0.85 -2.68
C ASN A 183 18.57 -0.43 -3.40
N PRO A 184 18.66 0.44 -4.41
CA PRO A 184 17.45 0.97 -5.04
C PRO A 184 16.71 -0.05 -5.92
N CYS A 185 17.42 -0.94 -6.63
CA CYS A 185 16.81 -1.92 -7.53
C CYS A 185 16.50 -3.24 -6.83
N ASP A 186 15.32 -3.82 -7.11
CA ASP A 186 14.93 -5.14 -6.59
C ASP A 186 15.76 -6.27 -7.20
N THR A 187 16.11 -6.12 -8.48
CA THR A 187 16.95 -7.08 -9.22
C THR A 187 18.15 -6.39 -9.83
N ALA A 188 19.35 -6.92 -9.56
CA ALA A 188 20.54 -6.56 -10.34
C ALA A 188 20.45 -7.27 -11.69
N VAL A 189 19.95 -6.59 -12.71
CA VAL A 189 19.97 -7.08 -14.10
C VAL A 189 21.22 -6.52 -14.76
N ASN A 190 22.27 -7.34 -14.86
CA ASN A 190 23.50 -7.06 -15.60
C ASN A 190 23.32 -7.34 -17.08
#